data_9954f4b046fcb6fe684f126b6db10a05
#
_entry.id   9954f4b046fcb6fe684f126b6db10a05
#
_cell.length_a   1.000
_cell.length_b   1.000
_cell.length_c   1.000
_cell.angle_alpha   90.00
_cell.angle_beta   90.00
_cell.angle_gamma   90.00
#
_symmetry.space_group_name_H-M   'P 1'
#
loop_
_entity.id
_entity.type
_entity.pdbx_description
1 polymer ?
#
loop_
_entity_poly.entity_id
_entity_poly.type
_entity_poly.pdbx_seq_one_letter_code
_entity_poly.pdbx_strand_id
1 'polypeptide(L)'
;DGKRTLATIRPLDEPLGLLAVYQRRSDALASWRSDTALTVTLSATTGFVLLILGFAFHWQATRAREADIIYDTVRSRIDTALNRGRCGLWDWDLARGRIFWSHSMFAILGLEPRDELMTFGEINKYVHPEDVDLYELATRVADSRLNAIDHDFRMLHANGRWVWLRVRCEVVRQPGEPGLHLIGIAVDVTEQKTLVERTTAADMRLRDAIETIPEAFVLWDADNRLVLCNSNFQQLHKLPDELVVPGTSYESVLAAGRKNLRLGNVSMVGPDMPGARSFEAQLDDGHWLFSE
;
A
#
# COMPACT_ATOMS: atom_id res chain seq x y z
N ASP A 1 -29.83 90.21 13.36
CA ASP A 1 -29.33 88.92 12.89
C ASP A 1 -28.21 88.50 13.82
N GLY A 2 -28.39 87.65 14.81
CA GLY A 2 -27.41 87.22 15.81
C GLY A 2 -26.25 86.34 15.26
N LYS A 3 -25.71 86.59 14.07
CA LYS A 3 -24.58 85.89 13.47
C LYS A 3 -23.30 86.45 14.05
N ARG A 4 -22.51 85.60 14.69
CA ARG A 4 -21.16 85.96 15.23
C ARG A 4 -20.23 86.32 14.09
N THR A 5 -19.68 87.56 14.12
CA THR A 5 -18.71 88.08 13.16
C THR A 5 -17.40 88.39 13.90
N LEU A 6 -16.26 88.16 13.20
CA LEU A 6 -14.97 88.60 13.65
C LEU A 6 -14.75 90.01 13.02
N ALA A 7 -14.39 90.98 13.88
CA ALA A 7 -14.09 92.36 13.46
C ALA A 7 -12.62 92.65 13.83
N THR A 8 -11.87 93.13 12.87
CA THR A 8 -10.50 93.67 13.07
C THR A 8 -10.58 95.17 12.79
N ILE A 9 -10.20 95.98 13.77
CA ILE A 9 -10.15 97.42 13.67
C ILE A 9 -8.71 97.87 13.66
N ARG A 10 -8.32 98.66 12.67
CA ARG A 10 -7.01 99.30 12.58
C ARG A 10 -7.17 100.81 12.45
N PRO A 11 -6.53 101.62 13.28
CA PRO A 11 -6.46 103.04 13.05
C PRO A 11 -5.68 103.34 11.75
N LEU A 12 -6.21 104.32 11.00
CA LEU A 12 -5.51 104.86 9.81
C LEU A 12 -5.02 106.26 10.18
N ASP A 13 -3.96 106.72 9.52
CA ASP A 13 -3.40 108.06 9.74
C ASP A 13 -4.39 109.16 9.34
N GLU A 14 -4.31 110.27 10.07
CA GLU A 14 -5.18 111.43 9.83
C GLU A 14 -5.10 111.88 8.40
N PRO A 15 -6.26 112.15 7.70
CA PRO A 15 -7.61 112.33 8.19
C PRO A 15 -8.57 111.11 8.03
N LEU A 16 -8.14 109.91 7.82
CA LEU A 16 -8.90 108.77 7.34
C LEU A 16 -9.63 107.95 8.42
N GLY A 17 -9.38 108.15 9.70
CA GLY A 17 -10.11 107.53 10.79
C GLY A 17 -9.84 106.05 11.09
N LEU A 18 -10.84 105.20 11.11
CA LEU A 18 -10.69 103.76 11.47
C LEU A 18 -11.12 102.85 10.36
N LEU A 19 -10.30 101.86 10.00
CA LEU A 19 -10.68 100.79 9.10
C LEU A 19 -11.23 99.62 9.92
N ALA A 20 -12.46 99.22 9.69
CA ALA A 20 -13.04 98.04 10.28
C ALA A 20 -13.36 97.01 9.21
N VAL A 21 -12.75 95.84 9.32
CA VAL A 21 -12.98 94.73 8.45
C VAL A 21 -13.82 93.67 9.18
N TYR A 22 -14.96 93.34 8.66
CA TYR A 22 -15.85 92.32 9.20
C TYR A 22 -15.84 91.07 8.36
N GLN A 23 -15.56 89.92 9.01
CA GLN A 23 -15.64 88.64 8.37
C GLN A 23 -16.59 87.71 9.20
N ARG A 24 -17.50 87.02 8.54
CA ARG A 24 -18.32 86.02 9.21
C ARG A 24 -17.44 84.92 9.74
N ARG A 25 -17.65 84.48 11.02
CA ARG A 25 -16.89 83.41 11.63
C ARG A 25 -17.09 82.07 10.85
N SER A 26 -18.25 81.86 10.25
CA SER A 26 -18.53 80.70 9.38
C SER A 26 -17.58 80.64 8.17
N ASP A 27 -17.30 81.79 7.56
CA ASP A 27 -16.54 81.91 6.34
C ASP A 27 -15.04 81.85 6.66
N ALA A 28 -14.63 82.43 7.78
CA ALA A 28 -13.25 82.35 8.26
C ALA A 28 -12.85 80.88 8.64
N LEU A 29 -13.84 80.10 9.10
CA LEU A 29 -13.58 78.67 9.47
C LEU A 29 -14.00 77.69 8.36
N ALA A 30 -14.52 78.15 7.23
CA ALA A 30 -15.00 77.23 6.19
C ALA A 30 -13.87 76.38 5.60
N SER A 31 -12.75 77.00 5.25
CA SER A 31 -11.58 76.31 4.71
C SER A 31 -11.00 75.31 5.75
N TRP A 32 -10.86 75.75 7.02
CA TRP A 32 -10.36 74.90 8.08
C TRP A 32 -11.25 73.64 8.31
N ARG A 33 -12.59 73.83 8.27
CA ARG A 33 -13.57 72.71 8.42
C ARG A 33 -13.48 71.78 7.25
N SER A 34 -13.34 72.26 6.00
CA SER A 34 -13.22 71.48 4.79
C SER A 34 -11.92 70.63 4.85
N ASP A 35 -10.79 71.24 5.19
CA ASP A 35 -9.50 70.57 5.26
C ASP A 35 -9.48 69.53 6.38
N THR A 36 -10.07 69.89 7.56
CA THR A 36 -10.17 68.97 8.67
C THR A 36 -11.10 67.78 8.32
N ALA A 37 -12.23 68.03 7.70
CA ALA A 37 -13.15 66.98 7.27
C ALA A 37 -12.51 66.04 6.26
N LEU A 38 -11.76 66.58 5.28
CA LEU A 38 -11.05 65.80 4.28
C LEU A 38 -9.96 64.95 4.91
N THR A 39 -9.17 65.51 5.84
CA THR A 39 -8.12 64.77 6.55
C THR A 39 -8.69 63.65 7.40
N VAL A 40 -9.77 63.89 8.12
CA VAL A 40 -10.43 62.88 8.96
C VAL A 40 -11.01 61.75 8.10
N THR A 41 -11.71 62.10 7.01
CA THR A 41 -12.29 61.10 6.12
C THR A 41 -11.22 60.27 5.44
N LEU A 42 -10.10 60.89 4.96
CA LEU A 42 -9.00 60.18 4.36
C LEU A 42 -8.30 59.24 5.35
N SER A 43 -8.08 59.73 6.59
CA SER A 43 -7.48 58.90 7.64
C SER A 43 -8.38 57.73 8.05
N ALA A 44 -9.67 57.95 8.17
CA ALA A 44 -10.66 56.93 8.50
C ALA A 44 -10.75 55.85 7.39
N THR A 45 -10.80 56.29 6.12
CA THR A 45 -10.83 55.35 4.97
C THR A 45 -9.53 54.53 4.86
N THR A 46 -8.37 55.18 5.03
CA THR A 46 -7.08 54.48 5.03
C THR A 46 -6.98 53.48 6.17
N GLY A 47 -7.40 53.86 7.38
CA GLY A 47 -7.43 52.95 8.53
C GLY A 47 -8.35 51.75 8.30
N PHE A 48 -9.52 51.99 7.70
CA PHE A 48 -10.46 50.92 7.37
C PHE A 48 -9.93 49.93 6.32
N VAL A 49 -9.29 50.47 5.28
CA VAL A 49 -8.64 49.65 4.26
C VAL A 49 -7.51 48.78 4.89
N LEU A 50 -6.67 49.36 5.73
CA LEU A 50 -5.61 48.63 6.44
C LEU A 50 -6.16 47.51 7.33
N LEU A 51 -7.28 47.76 8.03
CA LEU A 51 -7.95 46.71 8.81
C LEU A 51 -8.50 45.58 7.97
N ILE A 52 -9.12 45.88 6.82
CA ILE A 52 -9.61 44.86 5.88
C ILE A 52 -8.44 44.03 5.35
N LEU A 53 -7.37 44.69 4.90
CA LEU A 53 -6.18 44.01 4.39
C LEU A 53 -5.53 43.16 5.48
N GLY A 54 -5.38 43.64 6.69
CA GLY A 54 -4.87 42.90 7.84
C GLY A 54 -5.72 41.68 8.18
N PHE A 55 -7.04 41.83 8.16
CA PHE A 55 -7.95 40.71 8.37
C PHE A 55 -7.89 39.68 7.24
N ALA A 56 -7.87 40.12 5.99
CA ALA A 56 -7.77 39.24 4.82
C ALA A 56 -6.46 38.47 4.85
N PHE A 57 -5.35 39.15 5.16
CA PHE A 57 -4.04 38.49 5.29
C PHE A 57 -4.01 37.46 6.43
N HIS A 58 -4.56 37.85 7.59
CA HIS A 58 -4.64 36.92 8.73
C HIS A 58 -5.50 35.69 8.39
N TRP A 59 -6.66 35.91 7.74
CA TRP A 59 -7.52 34.82 7.30
C TRP A 59 -6.83 33.89 6.31
N GLN A 60 -6.13 34.46 5.33
CA GLN A 60 -5.39 33.67 4.35
C GLN A 60 -4.23 32.88 4.99
N ALA A 61 -3.51 33.49 5.92
CA ALA A 61 -2.43 32.84 6.64
C ALA A 61 -2.92 31.68 7.54
N THR A 62 -4.06 31.85 8.20
CA THR A 62 -4.65 30.76 9.02
C THR A 62 -5.12 29.61 8.16
N ARG A 63 -5.79 29.88 7.02
CA ARG A 63 -6.20 28.82 6.09
C ARG A 63 -5.02 28.05 5.49
N ALA A 64 -3.94 28.73 5.13
CA ALA A 64 -2.73 28.07 4.64
C ALA A 64 -2.14 27.12 5.69
N ARG A 65 -2.04 27.57 6.95
CA ARG A 65 -1.54 26.73 8.06
C ARG A 65 -2.43 25.51 8.33
N GLU A 66 -3.74 25.66 8.28
CA GLU A 66 -4.67 24.54 8.46
C GLU A 66 -4.52 23.51 7.33
N ALA A 67 -4.35 23.96 6.09
CA ALA A 67 -4.11 23.09 4.94
C ALA A 67 -2.79 22.31 5.08
N ASP A 68 -1.72 22.96 5.52
CA ASP A 68 -0.41 22.32 5.75
C ASP A 68 -0.50 21.26 6.86
N ILE A 69 -1.17 21.56 7.97
CA ILE A 69 -1.36 20.61 9.08
C ILE A 69 -2.17 19.38 8.63
N ILE A 70 -3.23 19.59 7.85
CA ILE A 70 -4.04 18.49 7.32
C ILE A 70 -3.19 17.65 6.37
N TYR A 71 -2.44 18.28 5.48
CA TYR A 71 -1.56 17.59 4.52
C TYR A 71 -0.52 16.72 5.25
N ASP A 72 0.20 17.27 6.22
CA ASP A 72 1.19 16.55 7.01
C ASP A 72 0.57 15.40 7.81
N THR A 73 -0.61 15.63 8.39
CA THR A 73 -1.32 14.60 9.15
C THR A 73 -1.77 13.43 8.25
N VAL A 74 -2.31 13.73 7.07
CA VAL A 74 -2.73 12.70 6.10
C VAL A 74 -1.52 11.93 5.59
N ARG A 75 -0.44 12.62 5.21
CA ARG A 75 0.82 12.01 4.77
C ARG A 75 1.38 11.08 5.84
N SER A 76 1.47 11.53 7.09
CA SER A 76 1.96 10.71 8.21
C SER A 76 1.09 9.47 8.48
N ARG A 77 -0.23 9.60 8.34
CA ARG A 77 -1.15 8.44 8.48
C ARG A 77 -0.98 7.43 7.36
N ILE A 78 -0.81 7.90 6.12
CA ILE A 78 -0.54 7.04 4.96
C ILE A 78 0.78 6.30 5.17
N ASP A 79 1.85 7.00 5.52
CA ASP A 79 3.16 6.38 5.79
C ASP A 79 3.09 5.35 6.92
N THR A 80 2.34 5.65 8.00
CA THR A 80 2.14 4.70 9.10
C THR A 80 1.37 3.45 8.65
N ALA A 81 0.33 3.61 7.83
CA ALA A 81 -0.44 2.49 7.32
C ALA A 81 0.39 1.62 6.36
N LEU A 82 1.16 2.24 5.48
CA LEU A 82 2.07 1.55 4.55
C LEU A 82 3.16 0.78 5.32
N ASN A 83 3.79 1.40 6.32
CA ASN A 83 4.81 0.75 7.13
C ASN A 83 4.27 -0.46 7.90
N ARG A 84 3.08 -0.34 8.52
CA ARG A 84 2.44 -1.47 9.22
C ARG A 84 2.04 -2.61 8.29
N GLY A 85 1.62 -2.27 7.07
CA GLY A 85 1.28 -3.23 6.03
C GLY A 85 2.50 -3.81 5.29
N ARG A 86 3.73 -3.41 5.64
CA ARG A 86 4.94 -3.72 4.86
C ARG A 86 4.76 -3.42 3.38
N CYS A 87 4.11 -2.29 3.10
CA CYS A 87 3.85 -1.80 1.74
C CYS A 87 4.70 -0.57 1.45
N GLY A 88 5.39 -0.57 0.34
CA GLY A 88 6.07 0.59 -0.22
C GLY A 88 5.24 1.22 -1.33
N LEU A 89 5.13 2.55 -1.35
CA LEU A 89 4.57 3.29 -2.48
C LEU A 89 5.72 3.73 -3.39
N TRP A 90 5.51 3.66 -4.69
CA TRP A 90 6.44 4.14 -5.68
C TRP A 90 5.71 4.77 -6.87
N ASP A 91 6.35 5.75 -7.50
CA ASP A 91 5.88 6.44 -8.70
C ASP A 91 7.05 6.56 -9.68
N TRP A 92 6.87 6.05 -10.87
CA TRP A 92 7.86 6.10 -11.93
C TRP A 92 7.41 7.01 -13.08
N ASP A 93 8.07 8.16 -13.21
CA ASP A 93 7.99 9.01 -14.40
C ASP A 93 8.82 8.37 -15.52
N LEU A 94 8.14 7.70 -16.45
CA LEU A 94 8.78 7.02 -17.57
C LEU A 94 9.45 8.01 -18.55
N ALA A 95 8.89 9.21 -18.68
CA ALA A 95 9.41 10.20 -19.61
C ALA A 95 10.75 10.79 -19.14
N ARG A 96 10.91 10.97 -17.81
CA ARG A 96 12.13 11.54 -17.23
C ARG A 96 13.08 10.46 -16.66
N GLY A 97 12.65 9.20 -16.62
CA GLY A 97 13.42 8.09 -16.02
C GLY A 97 13.66 8.26 -14.52
N ARG A 98 12.74 8.93 -13.82
CA ARG A 98 12.83 9.22 -12.40
C ARG A 98 11.81 8.42 -11.60
N ILE A 99 12.23 7.92 -10.45
CA ILE A 99 11.41 7.07 -9.60
C ILE A 99 11.38 7.65 -8.19
N PHE A 100 10.17 7.86 -7.68
CA PHE A 100 9.93 8.20 -6.30
C PHE A 100 9.70 6.92 -5.49
N TRP A 101 10.30 6.83 -4.31
CA TRP A 101 10.03 5.83 -3.30
C TRP A 101 9.55 6.48 -2.01
N SER A 102 8.49 5.94 -1.41
CA SER A 102 8.08 6.32 -0.07
C SER A 102 9.09 5.87 0.99
N HIS A 103 9.07 6.47 2.16
CA HIS A 103 9.92 6.05 3.29
C HIS A 103 9.70 4.57 3.64
N SER A 104 8.46 4.06 3.52
CA SER A 104 8.14 2.66 3.73
C SER A 104 8.82 1.74 2.72
N MET A 105 9.02 2.16 1.46
CA MET A 105 9.75 1.38 0.47
C MET A 105 11.23 1.19 0.86
N PHE A 106 11.89 2.26 1.32
CA PHE A 106 13.24 2.19 1.87
C PHE A 106 13.31 1.27 3.10
N ALA A 107 12.32 1.38 4.00
CA ALA A 107 12.26 0.55 5.21
C ALA A 107 12.13 -0.95 4.92
N ILE A 108 11.36 -1.35 3.90
CA ILE A 108 11.24 -2.76 3.45
C ILE A 108 12.60 -3.32 3.06
N LEU A 109 13.45 -2.51 2.41
CA LEU A 109 14.77 -2.93 1.96
C LEU A 109 15.89 -2.63 2.98
N GLY A 110 15.54 -2.03 4.14
CA GLY A 110 16.52 -1.66 5.17
C GLY A 110 17.48 -0.56 4.73
N LEU A 111 17.08 0.25 3.76
CA LEU A 111 17.85 1.37 3.24
C LEU A 111 17.50 2.67 3.98
N GLU A 112 18.46 3.61 4.04
CA GLU A 112 18.17 4.93 4.57
C GLU A 112 17.24 5.70 3.63
N PRO A 113 16.17 6.33 4.16
CA PRO A 113 15.25 7.13 3.36
C PRO A 113 15.96 8.31 2.69
N ARG A 114 15.56 8.61 1.45
CA ARG A 114 16.03 9.76 0.68
C ARG A 114 14.82 10.51 0.13
N ASP A 115 14.89 11.83 0.14
CA ASP A 115 13.87 12.69 -0.50
C ASP A 115 14.11 12.88 -2.01
N GLU A 116 15.28 12.45 -2.50
CA GLU A 116 15.67 12.58 -3.89
C GLU A 116 15.05 11.49 -4.76
N LEU A 117 14.64 11.88 -5.97
CA LEU A 117 14.17 10.93 -6.97
C LEU A 117 15.32 10.05 -7.46
N MET A 118 15.12 8.75 -7.42
CA MET A 118 16.10 7.77 -7.87
C MET A 118 16.06 7.60 -9.39
N THR A 119 17.17 7.19 -9.96
CA THR A 119 17.23 6.79 -11.37
C THR A 119 16.91 5.30 -11.52
N PHE A 120 16.46 4.92 -12.70
CA PHE A 120 16.25 3.52 -13.05
C PHE A 120 17.51 2.65 -12.77
N GLY A 121 18.69 3.13 -13.19
CA GLY A 121 19.94 2.40 -13.00
C GLY A 121 20.35 2.19 -11.53
N GLU A 122 19.93 3.10 -10.63
CA GLU A 122 20.14 2.92 -9.18
C GLU A 122 19.26 1.82 -8.63
N ILE A 123 17.99 1.77 -9.04
CA ILE A 123 17.03 0.78 -8.56
C ILE A 123 17.34 -0.61 -9.13
N ASN A 124 17.73 -0.69 -10.40
CA ASN A 124 18.05 -1.97 -11.04
C ASN A 124 19.20 -2.73 -10.36
N LYS A 125 20.10 -2.03 -9.64
CA LYS A 125 21.17 -2.66 -8.85
C LYS A 125 20.64 -3.50 -7.68
N TYR A 126 19.44 -3.20 -7.21
CA TYR A 126 18.79 -3.95 -6.12
C TYR A 126 17.95 -5.12 -6.64
N VAL A 127 17.62 -5.17 -7.92
CA VAL A 127 16.80 -6.25 -8.51
C VAL A 127 17.65 -7.48 -8.73
N HIS A 128 17.07 -8.66 -8.45
CA HIS A 128 17.78 -9.92 -8.68
C HIS A 128 17.99 -10.16 -10.18
N PRO A 129 19.22 -10.49 -10.64
CA PRO A 129 19.56 -10.55 -12.06
C PRO A 129 18.82 -11.65 -12.86
N GLU A 130 18.34 -12.70 -12.18
CA GLU A 130 17.56 -13.77 -12.82
C GLU A 130 16.06 -13.49 -12.88
N ASP A 131 15.58 -12.43 -12.20
CA ASP A 131 14.15 -12.14 -12.17
C ASP A 131 13.76 -11.28 -13.37
N VAL A 132 13.21 -10.11 -13.18
CA VAL A 132 12.68 -9.26 -14.24
C VAL A 132 13.64 -8.12 -14.56
N ASP A 133 13.84 -7.85 -15.84
CA ASP A 133 14.31 -6.54 -16.28
C ASP A 133 13.14 -5.55 -16.14
N LEU A 134 13.24 -4.65 -15.16
CA LEU A 134 12.22 -3.63 -14.90
C LEU A 134 11.99 -2.73 -16.13
N TYR A 135 13.01 -2.53 -16.96
CA TYR A 135 12.89 -1.74 -18.19
C TYR A 135 12.03 -2.46 -19.22
N GLU A 136 12.25 -3.75 -19.42
CA GLU A 136 11.43 -4.57 -20.31
C GLU A 136 9.97 -4.60 -19.79
N LEU A 137 9.79 -4.73 -18.49
CA LEU A 137 8.47 -4.69 -17.87
C LEU A 137 7.77 -3.34 -18.13
N ALA A 138 8.47 -2.23 -17.91
CA ALA A 138 7.94 -0.89 -18.15
C ALA A 138 7.61 -0.64 -19.62
N THR A 139 8.47 -1.10 -20.55
CA THR A 139 8.24 -0.99 -21.99
C THR A 139 7.01 -1.78 -22.41
N ARG A 140 6.87 -3.01 -21.92
CA ARG A 140 5.69 -3.85 -22.16
C ARG A 140 4.39 -3.20 -21.67
N VAL A 141 4.44 -2.46 -20.57
CA VAL A 141 3.28 -1.71 -20.06
C VAL A 141 3.00 -0.49 -20.91
N ALA A 142 4.03 0.25 -21.32
CA ALA A 142 3.87 1.41 -22.17
C ALA A 142 3.28 1.05 -23.55
N ASP A 143 3.67 -0.09 -24.09
CA ASP A 143 3.24 -0.60 -25.41
C ASP A 143 1.93 -1.39 -25.36
N SER A 144 1.63 -2.01 -24.22
CA SER A 144 0.42 -2.79 -24.04
C SER A 144 -0.73 -1.90 -23.54
N ARG A 145 -1.94 -2.19 -24.00
CA ARG A 145 -3.16 -1.59 -23.45
C ARG A 145 -3.50 -2.13 -22.03
N LEU A 146 -2.52 -2.73 -21.35
CA LEU A 146 -2.67 -3.21 -19.99
C LEU A 146 -2.61 -2.02 -19.04
N ASN A 147 -3.66 -1.84 -18.27
CA ASN A 147 -3.76 -0.75 -17.31
C ASN A 147 -3.16 -1.09 -15.93
N ALA A 148 -2.82 -2.37 -15.69
CA ALA A 148 -2.30 -2.82 -14.40
C ALA A 148 -1.29 -3.96 -14.56
N ILE A 149 -0.32 -4.02 -13.65
CA ILE A 149 0.66 -5.12 -13.51
C ILE A 149 0.54 -5.69 -12.11
N ASP A 150 0.65 -7.02 -11.99
CA ASP A 150 0.90 -7.75 -10.74
C ASP A 150 2.06 -8.71 -11.00
N HIS A 151 3.20 -8.46 -10.36
CA HIS A 151 4.42 -9.26 -10.58
C HIS A 151 5.24 -9.41 -9.30
N ASP A 152 5.79 -10.62 -9.08
CA ASP A 152 6.66 -10.92 -7.96
C ASP A 152 8.11 -10.95 -8.41
N PHE A 153 9.03 -10.25 -7.73
CA PHE A 153 10.47 -10.30 -7.96
C PHE A 153 11.26 -10.05 -6.68
N ARG A 154 12.53 -10.38 -6.70
CA ARG A 154 13.44 -10.23 -5.55
C ARG A 154 14.20 -8.92 -5.62
N MET A 155 14.31 -8.26 -4.46
CA MET A 155 15.19 -7.10 -4.29
C MET A 155 16.17 -7.32 -3.15
N LEU A 156 17.37 -6.76 -3.30
CA LEU A 156 18.45 -6.86 -2.33
C LEU A 156 18.20 -5.94 -1.15
N HIS A 157 18.10 -6.50 0.04
CA HIS A 157 18.04 -5.76 1.29
C HIS A 157 19.46 -5.32 1.73
N ALA A 158 19.58 -4.23 2.49
CA ALA A 158 20.85 -3.68 2.98
C ALA A 158 21.72 -4.69 3.75
N ASN A 159 21.13 -5.72 4.36
CA ASN A 159 21.86 -6.80 5.05
C ASN A 159 22.32 -7.94 4.13
N GLY A 160 22.17 -7.80 2.82
CA GLY A 160 22.61 -8.79 1.83
C GLY A 160 21.60 -9.93 1.54
N ARG A 161 20.45 -9.97 2.21
CA ARG A 161 19.40 -10.97 1.91
C ARG A 161 18.49 -10.51 0.78
N TRP A 162 17.86 -11.45 0.10
CA TRP A 162 16.82 -11.18 -0.88
C TRP A 162 15.45 -11.07 -0.22
N VAL A 163 14.70 -10.03 -0.60
CA VAL A 163 13.31 -9.79 -0.17
C VAL A 163 12.42 -9.99 -1.38
N TRP A 164 11.40 -10.83 -1.25
CA TRP A 164 10.37 -11.00 -2.26
C TRP A 164 9.37 -9.85 -2.21
N LEU A 165 9.27 -9.11 -3.28
CA LEU A 165 8.30 -8.04 -3.44
C LEU A 165 7.24 -8.44 -4.45
N ARG A 166 5.97 -8.29 -4.06
CA ARG A 166 4.85 -8.28 -4.99
C ARG A 166 4.55 -6.84 -5.37
N VAL A 167 4.72 -6.52 -6.63
CA VAL A 167 4.52 -5.17 -7.17
C VAL A 167 3.23 -5.13 -7.97
N ARG A 168 2.37 -4.17 -7.60
CA ARG A 168 1.16 -3.85 -8.33
C ARG A 168 1.21 -2.40 -8.76
N CYS A 169 0.96 -2.11 -10.03
CA CYS A 169 0.94 -0.74 -10.51
C CYS A 169 -0.12 -0.52 -11.58
N GLU A 170 -0.48 0.75 -11.71
CA GLU A 170 -1.39 1.26 -12.73
C GLU A 170 -0.70 2.36 -13.53
N VAL A 171 -1.13 2.48 -14.80
CA VAL A 171 -0.69 3.55 -15.68
C VAL A 171 -1.54 4.77 -15.45
N VAL A 172 -0.93 5.86 -15.02
CA VAL A 172 -1.61 7.14 -14.78
C VAL A 172 -1.12 8.17 -15.78
N ARG A 173 -2.07 8.88 -16.40
CA ARG A 173 -1.80 10.04 -17.26
C ARG A 173 -2.30 11.27 -16.54
N GLN A 174 -1.39 12.16 -16.16
CA GLN A 174 -1.78 13.41 -15.52
C GLN A 174 -2.24 14.43 -16.59
N PRO A 175 -3.42 15.06 -16.41
CA PRO A 175 -3.88 16.12 -17.31
C PRO A 175 -2.90 17.31 -17.28
N GLY A 176 -2.28 17.63 -18.42
CA GLY A 176 -1.37 18.78 -18.56
C GLY A 176 0.12 18.46 -18.45
N GLU A 177 0.52 17.25 -18.10
CA GLU A 177 1.90 16.79 -18.19
C GLU A 177 2.08 15.80 -19.34
N PRO A 178 3.10 16.00 -20.22
CA PRO A 178 3.40 15.06 -21.30
C PRO A 178 4.23 13.91 -20.76
N GLY A 179 3.66 13.05 -19.92
CA GLY A 179 4.39 11.93 -19.35
C GLY A 179 3.47 10.78 -18.96
N LEU A 180 3.98 9.54 -19.08
CA LEU A 180 3.35 8.34 -18.59
C LEU A 180 3.95 8.04 -17.22
N HIS A 181 3.10 7.96 -16.20
CA HIS A 181 3.49 7.56 -14.85
C HIS A 181 3.02 6.14 -14.57
N LEU A 182 3.88 5.35 -13.96
CA LEU A 182 3.52 4.09 -13.33
C LEU A 182 3.48 4.31 -11.82
N ILE A 183 2.28 4.29 -11.26
CA ILE A 183 2.10 4.44 -9.81
C ILE A 183 1.70 3.09 -9.25
N GLY A 184 2.37 2.67 -8.18
CA GLY A 184 2.12 1.36 -7.62
C GLY A 184 2.56 1.20 -6.18
N ILE A 185 2.24 0.01 -5.68
CA ILE A 185 2.65 -0.45 -4.36
C ILE A 185 3.53 -1.69 -4.50
N ALA A 186 4.48 -1.82 -3.60
CA ALA A 186 5.29 -3.02 -3.40
C ALA A 186 5.00 -3.60 -2.02
N VAL A 187 4.67 -4.87 -1.95
CA VAL A 187 4.36 -5.57 -0.70
C VAL A 187 5.45 -6.62 -0.43
N ASP A 188 6.01 -6.62 0.78
CA ASP A 188 6.93 -7.68 1.20
C ASP A 188 6.15 -9.00 1.42
N VAL A 189 6.35 -9.96 0.53
CA VAL A 189 5.74 -11.30 0.56
C VAL A 189 6.74 -12.39 0.94
N THR A 190 7.91 -12.01 1.47
CA THR A 190 9.00 -12.95 1.81
C THR A 190 8.55 -14.00 2.81
N GLU A 191 7.86 -13.60 3.87
CA GLU A 191 7.36 -14.52 4.89
C GLU A 191 6.35 -15.50 4.29
N GLN A 192 5.42 -15.00 3.47
CA GLN A 192 4.42 -15.83 2.78
C GLN A 192 5.08 -16.85 1.85
N LYS A 193 6.05 -16.42 1.02
CA LYS A 193 6.80 -17.33 0.14
C LYS A 193 7.56 -18.39 0.94
N THR A 194 8.26 -17.98 2.00
CA THR A 194 9.02 -18.90 2.86
C THR A 194 8.11 -19.92 3.56
N LEU A 195 6.93 -19.51 4.01
CA LEU A 195 5.96 -20.43 4.62
C LEU A 195 5.46 -21.45 3.60
N VAL A 196 5.09 -21.01 2.39
CA VAL A 196 4.68 -21.91 1.31
C VAL A 196 5.79 -22.90 0.97
N GLU A 197 7.03 -22.44 0.79
CA GLU A 197 8.18 -23.29 0.51
C GLU A 197 8.43 -24.32 1.61
N ARG A 198 8.38 -23.90 2.88
CA ARG A 198 8.53 -24.80 4.03
C ARG A 198 7.44 -25.86 4.10
N THR A 199 6.18 -25.45 3.86
CA THR A 199 5.04 -26.38 3.88
C THR A 199 5.17 -27.39 2.74
N THR A 200 5.50 -26.94 1.53
CA THR A 200 5.71 -27.83 0.38
C THR A 200 6.89 -28.76 0.61
N ALA A 201 7.99 -28.26 1.14
CA ALA A 201 9.16 -29.10 1.46
C ALA A 201 8.86 -30.12 2.56
N ALA A 202 8.05 -29.78 3.57
CA ALA A 202 7.62 -30.72 4.61
C ALA A 202 6.70 -31.80 4.05
N ASP A 203 5.75 -31.41 3.18
CA ASP A 203 4.87 -32.39 2.50
C ASP A 203 5.65 -33.35 1.61
N MET A 204 6.61 -32.85 0.82
CA MET A 204 7.49 -33.68 0.01
C MET A 204 8.30 -34.67 0.86
N ARG A 205 8.92 -34.18 1.96
CA ARG A 205 9.69 -35.04 2.86
C ARG A 205 8.82 -36.12 3.50
N LEU A 206 7.59 -35.79 3.86
CA LEU A 206 6.64 -36.76 4.42
C LEU A 206 6.30 -37.83 3.38
N ARG A 207 6.02 -37.44 2.14
CA ARG A 207 5.74 -38.36 1.06
C ARG A 207 6.96 -39.26 0.77
N ASP A 208 8.15 -38.69 0.66
CA ASP A 208 9.39 -39.45 0.46
C ASP A 208 9.63 -40.45 1.60
N ALA A 209 9.40 -40.05 2.85
CA ALA A 209 9.53 -40.94 4.00
C ALA A 209 8.56 -42.13 3.92
N ILE A 210 7.30 -41.87 3.56
CA ILE A 210 6.27 -42.91 3.43
C ILE A 210 6.59 -43.83 2.24
N GLU A 211 7.13 -43.29 1.17
CA GLU A 211 7.52 -44.05 -0.01
C GLU A 211 8.69 -45.02 0.26
N THR A 212 9.56 -44.66 1.22
CA THR A 212 10.68 -45.52 1.65
C THR A 212 10.28 -46.65 2.60
N ILE A 213 9.06 -46.67 3.11
CA ILE A 213 8.53 -47.75 3.97
C ILE A 213 8.40 -49.03 3.08
N PRO A 214 9.03 -50.13 3.46
CA PRO A 214 8.98 -51.39 2.68
C PRO A 214 7.61 -52.05 2.73
N GLU A 215 6.81 -51.75 3.76
CA GLU A 215 5.44 -52.24 3.92
C GLU A 215 4.47 -51.42 3.06
N ALA A 216 3.36 -52.04 2.68
CA ALA A 216 2.24 -51.35 2.01
C ALA A 216 1.60 -50.40 3.03
N PHE A 217 1.72 -49.09 2.77
CA PHE A 217 1.19 -48.05 3.65
C PHE A 217 0.02 -47.32 2.97
N VAL A 218 -1.04 -47.10 3.73
CA VAL A 218 -2.21 -46.30 3.31
C VAL A 218 -2.78 -45.53 4.50
N LEU A 219 -3.18 -44.29 4.27
CA LEU A 219 -3.84 -43.42 5.24
C LEU A 219 -5.20 -42.99 4.71
N TRP A 220 -6.22 -43.14 5.56
CA TRP A 220 -7.60 -42.72 5.31
C TRP A 220 -7.98 -41.58 6.26
N ASP A 221 -8.84 -40.69 5.80
CA ASP A 221 -9.46 -39.68 6.66
C ASP A 221 -10.68 -40.22 7.41
N ALA A 222 -11.30 -39.35 8.22
CA ALA A 222 -12.48 -39.69 9.01
C ALA A 222 -13.71 -40.07 8.15
N ASP A 223 -13.74 -39.65 6.89
CA ASP A 223 -14.80 -39.92 5.94
C ASP A 223 -14.49 -41.13 5.04
N ASN A 224 -13.48 -41.93 5.41
CA ASN A 224 -12.98 -43.07 4.65
C ASN A 224 -12.55 -42.69 3.21
N ARG A 225 -11.88 -41.54 3.07
CA ARG A 225 -11.28 -41.13 1.80
C ARG A 225 -9.77 -41.28 1.88
N LEU A 226 -9.17 -41.67 0.78
CA LEU A 226 -7.73 -41.81 0.67
C LEU A 226 -7.05 -40.46 0.91
N VAL A 227 -6.17 -40.38 1.87
CA VAL A 227 -5.30 -39.22 2.08
C VAL A 227 -4.01 -39.41 1.31
N LEU A 228 -3.35 -40.56 1.48
CA LEU A 228 -2.14 -40.93 0.77
C LEU A 228 -1.88 -42.43 0.89
N CYS A 229 -1.10 -42.99 -0.01
CA CYS A 229 -0.54 -44.32 0.08
C CYS A 229 0.86 -44.34 -0.56
N ASN A 230 1.65 -45.38 -0.27
CA ASN A 230 2.94 -45.61 -0.94
C ASN A 230 2.79 -46.52 -2.17
N SER A 231 3.83 -46.55 -2.98
CA SER A 231 3.91 -47.42 -4.18
C SER A 231 3.76 -48.90 -3.85
N ASN A 232 4.21 -49.34 -2.69
CA ASN A 232 4.06 -50.73 -2.25
C ASN A 232 2.58 -51.11 -2.05
N PHE A 233 1.77 -50.21 -1.47
CA PHE A 233 0.34 -50.43 -1.35
C PHE A 233 -0.34 -50.51 -2.73
N GLN A 234 0.00 -49.58 -3.63
CA GLN A 234 -0.54 -49.57 -5.00
C GLN A 234 -0.18 -50.85 -5.76
N GLN A 235 1.08 -51.29 -5.69
CA GLN A 235 1.52 -52.50 -6.36
C GLN A 235 0.92 -53.78 -5.77
N LEU A 236 0.85 -53.87 -4.42
CA LEU A 236 0.26 -55.02 -3.73
C LEU A 236 -1.20 -55.22 -4.14
N HIS A 237 -1.95 -54.14 -4.21
CA HIS A 237 -3.36 -54.18 -4.57
C HIS A 237 -3.59 -54.04 -6.08
N LYS A 238 -2.53 -53.88 -6.91
CA LYS A 238 -2.57 -53.67 -8.37
C LYS A 238 -3.57 -52.58 -8.76
N LEU A 239 -3.53 -51.47 -8.03
CA LEU A 239 -4.45 -50.36 -8.24
C LEU A 239 -3.95 -49.48 -9.41
N PRO A 240 -4.85 -49.05 -10.28
CA PRO A 240 -4.53 -48.07 -11.30
C PRO A 240 -4.28 -46.68 -10.67
N ASP A 241 -3.47 -45.85 -11.32
CA ASP A 241 -3.13 -44.50 -10.85
C ASP A 241 -4.32 -43.61 -10.54
N GLU A 242 -5.41 -43.82 -11.24
CA GLU A 242 -6.67 -43.08 -11.05
C GLU A 242 -7.33 -43.32 -9.69
N LEU A 243 -7.05 -44.43 -9.03
CA LEU A 243 -7.61 -44.78 -7.71
C LEU A 243 -6.71 -44.48 -6.53
N VAL A 244 -5.46 -44.13 -6.78
CA VAL A 244 -4.51 -43.72 -5.71
C VAL A 244 -4.42 -42.20 -5.54
N VAL A 245 -5.44 -41.49 -6.01
CA VAL A 245 -5.54 -40.03 -5.88
C VAL A 245 -6.22 -39.67 -4.55
N PRO A 246 -5.70 -38.67 -3.80
CA PRO A 246 -6.33 -38.19 -2.59
C PRO A 246 -7.81 -37.86 -2.80
N GLY A 247 -8.67 -38.25 -1.83
CA GLY A 247 -10.13 -38.10 -1.89
C GLY A 247 -10.87 -39.30 -2.47
N THR A 248 -10.18 -40.30 -3.01
CA THR A 248 -10.81 -41.55 -3.49
C THR A 248 -11.47 -42.30 -2.33
N SER A 249 -12.69 -42.78 -2.52
CA SER A 249 -13.40 -43.49 -1.46
C SER A 249 -12.78 -44.86 -1.19
N TYR A 250 -12.77 -45.28 0.07
CA TYR A 250 -12.33 -46.60 0.52
C TYR A 250 -13.04 -47.72 -0.28
N GLU A 251 -14.34 -47.58 -0.51
CA GLU A 251 -15.14 -48.59 -1.24
C GLU A 251 -14.63 -48.78 -2.68
N SER A 252 -14.24 -47.68 -3.35
CA SER A 252 -13.73 -47.76 -4.74
C SER A 252 -12.38 -48.48 -4.79
N VAL A 253 -11.49 -48.17 -3.84
CA VAL A 253 -10.18 -48.82 -3.71
C VAL A 253 -10.34 -50.29 -3.39
N LEU A 254 -11.23 -50.63 -2.43
CA LEU A 254 -11.48 -51.99 -2.04
C LEU A 254 -12.12 -52.84 -3.17
N ALA A 255 -13.05 -52.24 -3.94
CA ALA A 255 -13.67 -52.92 -5.07
C ALA A 255 -12.68 -53.26 -6.18
N ALA A 256 -11.71 -52.39 -6.44
CA ALA A 256 -10.66 -52.64 -7.42
C ALA A 256 -9.62 -53.67 -6.87
N GLY A 257 -9.24 -53.55 -5.61
CA GLY A 257 -8.30 -54.49 -4.96
C GLY A 257 -8.84 -55.92 -4.88
N ARG A 258 -10.13 -56.10 -4.55
CA ARG A 258 -10.78 -57.43 -4.47
C ARG A 258 -10.78 -58.19 -5.80
N LYS A 259 -10.78 -57.51 -6.93
CA LYS A 259 -10.65 -58.16 -8.23
C LYS A 259 -9.28 -58.76 -8.48
N ASN A 260 -8.27 -58.26 -7.78
CA ASN A 260 -6.87 -58.59 -8.03
C ASN A 260 -6.25 -59.47 -6.92
N LEU A 261 -6.89 -59.50 -5.75
CA LEU A 261 -6.44 -60.32 -4.59
C LEU A 261 -7.41 -61.47 -4.35
N ARG A 262 -6.94 -62.72 -4.55
CA ARG A 262 -7.64 -63.89 -4.05
C ARG A 262 -7.18 -64.06 -2.58
N LEU A 263 -8.04 -63.67 -1.66
CA LEU A 263 -7.81 -63.88 -0.23
C LEU A 263 -7.99 -65.37 0.09
N GLY A 264 -6.90 -66.03 0.53
CA GLY A 264 -6.97 -67.38 1.10
C GLY A 264 -7.67 -67.39 2.44
N ASN A 265 -7.03 -67.68 3.52
CA ASN A 265 -7.66 -67.67 4.86
C ASN A 265 -7.49 -66.27 5.51
N VAL A 266 -8.61 -65.65 5.88
CA VAL A 266 -8.63 -64.40 6.68
C VAL A 266 -8.87 -64.79 8.14
N SER A 267 -7.91 -64.53 9.01
CA SER A 267 -8.09 -64.63 10.47
C SER A 267 -8.21 -63.23 11.03
N MET A 268 -9.34 -62.93 11.66
CA MET A 268 -9.50 -61.66 12.39
C MET A 268 -8.90 -61.85 13.81
N VAL A 269 -7.82 -61.15 14.07
CA VAL A 269 -7.28 -61.00 15.41
C VAL A 269 -7.96 -59.79 16.06
N GLY A 270 -8.73 -60.01 17.13
CA GLY A 270 -9.46 -58.93 17.82
C GLY A 270 -8.50 -57.93 18.44
N PRO A 271 -8.81 -56.62 18.36
CA PRO A 271 -7.97 -55.61 18.95
C PRO A 271 -8.16 -55.47 20.43
N ASP A 272 -7.05 -55.30 21.14
CA ASP A 272 -7.03 -54.87 22.54
C ASP A 272 -7.31 -53.37 22.73
N MET A 273 -7.54 -52.62 21.66
CA MET A 273 -7.84 -51.17 21.70
C MET A 273 -9.18 -50.86 21.00
N PRO A 274 -10.03 -49.97 21.60
CA PRO A 274 -11.26 -49.54 20.98
C PRO A 274 -10.95 -48.66 19.77
N GLY A 275 -11.33 -49.14 18.57
CA GLY A 275 -11.21 -48.41 17.31
C GLY A 275 -10.20 -48.97 16.32
N ALA A 276 -9.26 -49.80 16.72
CA ALA A 276 -8.33 -50.46 15.83
C ALA A 276 -8.94 -51.78 15.30
N ARG A 277 -8.85 -52.02 14.02
CA ARG A 277 -9.22 -53.29 13.38
C ARG A 277 -7.98 -53.87 12.73
N SER A 278 -7.34 -54.80 13.40
CA SER A 278 -6.24 -55.55 12.80
C SER A 278 -6.76 -56.84 12.15
N PHE A 279 -6.27 -57.16 10.99
CA PHE A 279 -6.53 -58.44 10.35
C PHE A 279 -5.25 -58.99 9.71
N GLU A 280 -5.16 -60.30 9.75
CA GLU A 280 -4.12 -61.03 9.03
C GLU A 280 -4.76 -61.77 7.85
N ALA A 281 -4.15 -61.67 6.68
CA ALA A 281 -4.60 -62.38 5.49
C ALA A 281 -3.40 -63.01 4.81
N GLN A 282 -3.50 -64.29 4.41
CA GLN A 282 -2.53 -64.92 3.55
C GLN A 282 -2.92 -64.81 2.10
N LEU A 283 -2.00 -64.30 1.28
CA LEU A 283 -2.17 -64.18 -0.15
C LEU A 283 -1.87 -65.54 -0.84
N ASP A 284 -2.42 -65.72 -2.08
CA ASP A 284 -2.23 -66.97 -2.84
C ASP A 284 -0.77 -67.24 -3.22
N ASP A 285 0.10 -66.23 -3.15
CA ASP A 285 1.55 -66.37 -3.34
C ASP A 285 2.34 -66.74 -2.09
N GLY A 286 1.63 -66.96 -0.95
CA GLY A 286 2.19 -67.35 0.32
C GLY A 286 2.63 -66.22 1.24
N HIS A 287 2.52 -64.95 0.81
CA HIS A 287 2.82 -63.78 1.64
C HIS A 287 1.69 -63.51 2.65
N TRP A 288 2.07 -63.00 3.84
CA TRP A 288 1.13 -62.57 4.87
C TRP A 288 0.91 -61.09 4.83
N LEU A 289 -0.37 -60.70 4.86
CA LEU A 289 -0.79 -59.30 4.94
C LEU A 289 -1.26 -59.02 6.36
N PHE A 290 -0.67 -58.02 7.00
CA PHE A 290 -1.08 -57.50 8.30
C PHE A 290 -1.66 -56.09 8.11
N SER A 291 -2.79 -55.83 8.72
CA SER A 291 -3.41 -54.50 8.75
C SER A 291 -3.77 -54.15 10.17
N GLU A 292 -3.37 -52.98 10.61
CA GLU A 292 -3.74 -52.35 11.89
C GLU A 292 -4.66 -51.17 11.66
#